data_f618f99bd70564ad095ac981bb3b3f55
#
_entry.id   f618f99bd70564ad095ac981bb3b3f55
#
_cell.length_a   1.000
_cell.length_b   1.000
_cell.length_c   1.000
_cell.angle_alpha   90.00
_cell.angle_beta   90.00
_cell.angle_gamma   90.00
#
_symmetry.space_group_name_H-M   'P 1'
#
loop_
_entity.id
_entity.type
_entity.pdbx_description
1 polymer ?
#
loop_
_entity_poly.entity_id
_entity_poly.type
_entity_poly.pdbx_seq_one_letter_code
_entity_poly.pdbx_strand_id
1 'polypeptide(L)'
;MDDNHLESVNTSPEDTEQRVKDKRRRKVNQAIEKNNKVLERLKVEKVDVNFLKPNAYNPNRQTEEDFNLLCLSIEEDGFTQPILATRDGVIIDGEHRWRAAQKLGYTEIPVVFVDMSPEQMRISTLRHNRARGSEDAELTSSLLRDLEKLGALEYAKSELMLDDEDIKFLLTDVTAPEALAGESFSNAW
;
A
#
# COMPACT_ATOMS: atom_id res chain seq x y z
N MET A 1 30.69 32.19 -43.34
CA MET A 1 31.41 32.38 -42.07
C MET A 1 30.33 32.67 -41.04
N ASP A 2 29.76 31.61 -40.49
CA ASP A 2 28.69 31.69 -39.47
C ASP A 2 29.31 31.21 -38.17
N ASP A 3 29.67 32.17 -37.31
CA ASP A 3 30.11 31.91 -35.95
C ASP A 3 28.92 31.52 -35.08
N ASN A 4 28.77 30.24 -34.88
CA ASN A 4 27.79 29.66 -33.93
C ASN A 4 28.40 29.74 -32.52
N HIS A 5 28.14 30.86 -31.83
CA HIS A 5 28.49 31.03 -30.41
C HIS A 5 27.59 30.15 -29.55
N LEU A 6 28.05 28.94 -29.26
CA LEU A 6 27.53 28.11 -28.17
C LEU A 6 27.94 28.76 -26.84
N GLU A 7 27.06 29.59 -26.27
CA GLU A 7 27.17 29.99 -24.85
C GLU A 7 27.00 28.76 -23.97
N SER A 8 28.12 28.23 -23.50
CA SER A 8 28.15 27.26 -22.40
C SER A 8 27.66 27.94 -21.12
N VAL A 9 26.43 27.66 -20.72
CA VAL A 9 25.88 28.12 -19.44
C VAL A 9 26.68 27.45 -18.33
N ASN A 10 27.69 28.14 -17.84
CA ASN A 10 28.52 27.71 -16.73
C ASN A 10 27.71 27.91 -15.41
N THR A 11 26.91 26.91 -15.05
CA THR A 11 26.13 26.93 -13.79
C THR A 11 27.09 26.60 -12.64
N SER A 12 27.19 27.52 -11.67
CA SER A 12 28.02 27.28 -10.50
C SER A 12 27.51 26.10 -9.67
N PRO A 13 28.38 25.41 -8.91
CA PRO A 13 27.94 24.34 -7.98
C PRO A 13 26.85 24.81 -7.02
N GLU A 14 26.92 26.06 -6.56
CA GLU A 14 25.91 26.67 -5.68
C GLU A 14 24.54 26.84 -6.36
N ASP A 15 24.51 27.24 -7.63
CA ASP A 15 23.28 27.36 -8.41
C ASP A 15 22.62 25.99 -8.62
N THR A 16 23.44 24.96 -8.81
CA THR A 16 22.96 23.59 -8.96
C THR A 16 22.34 23.08 -7.68
N GLU A 17 22.99 23.31 -6.55
CA GLU A 17 22.50 22.92 -5.22
C GLU A 17 21.19 23.67 -4.87
N GLN A 18 21.13 24.96 -5.17
CA GLN A 18 19.92 25.75 -4.96
C GLN A 18 18.75 25.27 -5.81
N ARG A 19 18.99 24.94 -7.08
CA ARG A 19 17.96 24.36 -7.98
C ARG A 19 17.42 23.03 -7.46
N VAL A 20 18.29 22.18 -6.90
CA VAL A 20 17.88 20.90 -6.30
C VAL A 20 17.02 21.14 -5.05
N LYS A 21 17.41 22.06 -4.17
CA LYS A 21 16.63 22.46 -2.98
C LYS A 21 15.25 23.01 -3.37
N ASP A 22 15.19 23.87 -4.37
CA ASP A 22 13.93 24.44 -4.85
C ASP A 22 13.02 23.40 -5.49
N LYS A 23 13.57 22.48 -6.27
CA LYS A 23 12.82 21.36 -6.85
C LYS A 23 12.23 20.46 -5.78
N ARG A 24 13.02 20.16 -4.73
CA ARG A 24 12.56 19.37 -3.58
C ARG A 24 11.45 20.09 -2.83
N ARG A 25 11.62 21.39 -2.56
CA ARG A 25 10.63 22.24 -1.88
C ARG A 25 9.30 22.29 -2.66
N ARG A 26 9.36 22.45 -3.99
CA ARG A 26 8.16 22.42 -4.85
C ARG A 26 7.43 21.09 -4.77
N LYS A 27 8.15 19.96 -4.80
CA LYS A 27 7.55 18.61 -4.65
C LYS A 27 6.87 18.45 -3.28
N VAL A 28 7.51 18.89 -2.21
CA VAL A 28 6.94 18.85 -0.86
C VAL A 28 5.67 19.70 -0.77
N ASN A 29 5.68 20.92 -1.28
CA ASN A 29 4.51 21.79 -1.27
C ASN A 29 3.34 21.20 -2.07
N GLN A 30 3.61 20.60 -3.24
CA GLN A 30 2.58 19.90 -4.03
C GLN A 30 2.00 18.70 -3.27
N ALA A 31 2.85 17.96 -2.55
CA ALA A 31 2.40 16.84 -1.72
C ALA A 31 1.52 17.32 -0.55
N ILE A 32 1.90 18.42 0.11
CA ILE A 32 1.11 19.06 1.18
C ILE A 32 -0.25 19.51 0.64
N GLU A 33 -0.29 20.19 -0.49
CA GLU A 33 -1.54 20.65 -1.10
C GLU A 33 -2.45 19.50 -1.49
N LYS A 34 -1.87 18.43 -2.09
CA LYS A 34 -2.59 17.20 -2.40
C LYS A 34 -3.17 16.57 -1.13
N ASN A 35 -2.37 16.50 -0.05
CA ASN A 35 -2.79 15.94 1.22
C ASN A 35 -3.94 16.77 1.86
N ASN A 36 -3.86 18.09 1.83
CA ASN A 36 -4.92 18.95 2.35
C ASN A 36 -6.25 18.73 1.63
N LYS A 37 -6.20 18.60 0.29
CA LYS A 37 -7.40 18.26 -0.50
C LYS A 37 -7.97 16.87 -0.14
N VAL A 38 -7.12 15.91 0.21
CA VAL A 38 -7.54 14.59 0.67
C VAL A 38 -8.20 14.71 2.06
N LEU A 39 -7.57 15.42 3.00
CA LEU A 39 -8.10 15.60 4.36
C LEU A 39 -9.49 16.26 4.39
N GLU A 40 -9.76 17.20 3.49
CA GLU A 40 -11.08 17.81 3.33
C GLU A 40 -12.19 16.81 2.93
N ARG A 41 -11.80 15.70 2.27
CA ARG A 41 -12.72 14.67 1.78
C ARG A 41 -12.82 13.47 2.70
N LEU A 42 -11.80 13.24 3.52
CA LEU A 42 -11.77 12.11 4.44
C LEU A 42 -12.73 12.34 5.59
N LYS A 43 -13.81 11.57 5.59
CA LYS A 43 -14.78 11.54 6.69
C LYS A 43 -14.88 10.13 7.20
N VAL A 44 -14.90 9.97 8.53
CA VAL A 44 -15.20 8.69 9.15
C VAL A 44 -16.73 8.55 9.18
N GLU A 45 -17.23 7.55 8.52
CA GLU A 45 -18.64 7.20 8.45
C GLU A 45 -18.91 5.92 9.25
N LYS A 46 -20.08 5.82 9.89
CA LYS A 46 -20.55 4.57 10.49
C LYS A 46 -21.22 3.76 9.39
N VAL A 47 -20.75 2.54 9.19
CA VAL A 47 -21.19 1.68 8.08
C VAL A 47 -21.55 0.32 8.62
N ASP A 48 -22.63 -0.27 8.12
CA ASP A 48 -23.02 -1.64 8.43
C ASP A 48 -21.85 -2.61 8.12
N VAL A 49 -21.51 -3.44 9.09
CA VAL A 49 -20.39 -4.39 8.96
C VAL A 49 -20.57 -5.35 7.78
N ASN A 50 -21.82 -5.66 7.41
CA ASN A 50 -22.14 -6.57 6.30
C ASN A 50 -22.10 -5.89 4.92
N PHE A 51 -22.04 -4.56 4.87
CA PHE A 51 -21.84 -3.83 3.61
C PHE A 51 -20.44 -4.03 3.04
N LEU A 52 -19.47 -4.23 3.93
CA LEU A 52 -18.07 -4.39 3.51
C LEU A 52 -17.80 -5.79 2.96
N LYS A 53 -16.88 -5.85 2.01
CA LYS A 53 -16.44 -7.07 1.34
C LYS A 53 -14.93 -7.21 1.48
N PRO A 54 -14.43 -8.43 1.75
CA PRO A 54 -13.00 -8.67 1.82
C PRO A 54 -12.36 -8.41 0.46
N ASN A 55 -11.10 -8.02 0.50
CA ASN A 55 -10.28 -7.89 -0.69
C ASN A 55 -9.74 -9.27 -1.08
N ALA A 56 -10.17 -9.79 -2.24
CA ALA A 56 -9.80 -11.12 -2.72
C ALA A 56 -8.29 -11.33 -2.95
N TYR A 57 -7.53 -10.24 -3.05
CA TYR A 57 -6.08 -10.25 -3.27
C TYR A 57 -5.28 -9.66 -2.10
N ASN A 58 -5.83 -9.68 -0.87
CA ASN A 58 -5.08 -9.20 0.30
C ASN A 58 -4.03 -10.25 0.71
N PRO A 59 -2.71 -9.94 0.60
CA PRO A 59 -1.64 -10.86 0.92
C PRO A 59 -1.38 -10.98 2.42
N ASN A 60 -2.08 -10.25 3.26
CA ASN A 60 -1.82 -10.24 4.69
C ASN A 60 -2.53 -11.41 5.36
N ARG A 61 -1.72 -12.31 5.96
CA ARG A 61 -2.20 -13.40 6.81
C ARG A 61 -1.82 -13.11 8.25
N GLN A 62 -2.73 -13.40 9.15
CA GLN A 62 -2.54 -13.22 10.58
C GLN A 62 -2.67 -14.58 11.27
N THR A 63 -1.84 -14.82 12.28
CA THR A 63 -1.99 -16.01 13.12
C THR A 63 -3.28 -15.94 13.95
N GLU A 64 -3.75 -17.05 14.46
CA GLU A 64 -4.93 -17.08 15.33
C GLU A 64 -4.69 -16.31 16.63
N GLU A 65 -3.48 -16.39 17.16
CA GLU A 65 -3.06 -15.68 18.37
C GLU A 65 -3.12 -14.15 18.16
N ASP A 66 -2.52 -13.65 17.08
CA ASP A 66 -2.57 -12.22 16.74
C ASP A 66 -3.98 -11.73 16.48
N PHE A 67 -4.82 -12.57 15.86
CA PHE A 67 -6.22 -12.24 15.64
C PHE A 67 -7.01 -12.16 16.95
N ASN A 68 -6.73 -13.05 17.91
CA ASN A 68 -7.36 -13.00 19.23
C ASN A 68 -6.91 -11.77 20.02
N LEU A 69 -5.63 -11.39 19.94
CA LEU A 69 -5.13 -10.14 20.52
C LEU A 69 -5.80 -8.90 19.90
N LEU A 70 -6.02 -8.92 18.59
CA LEU A 70 -6.74 -7.84 17.91
C LEU A 70 -8.20 -7.76 18.37
N CYS A 71 -8.89 -8.91 18.54
CA CYS A 71 -10.24 -8.94 19.09
C CYS A 71 -10.27 -8.33 20.49
N LEU A 72 -9.35 -8.74 21.37
CA LEU A 72 -9.24 -8.19 22.72
C LEU A 72 -8.99 -6.68 22.71
N SER A 73 -8.08 -6.19 21.86
CA SER A 73 -7.84 -4.75 21.74
C SER A 73 -9.09 -3.98 21.29
N ILE A 74 -9.88 -4.53 20.35
CA ILE A 74 -11.11 -3.86 19.89
C ILE A 74 -12.19 -3.92 20.98
N GLU A 75 -12.25 -4.99 21.77
CA GLU A 75 -13.19 -5.12 22.88
C GLU A 75 -12.90 -4.12 24.01
N GLU A 76 -11.62 -3.92 24.37
CA GLU A 76 -11.19 -3.04 25.45
C GLU A 76 -11.14 -1.55 25.04
N ASP A 77 -10.56 -1.26 23.86
CA ASP A 77 -10.26 0.11 23.45
C ASP A 77 -11.24 0.64 22.38
N GLY A 78 -12.05 -0.23 21.78
CA GLY A 78 -12.85 0.09 20.60
C GLY A 78 -11.99 0.22 19.32
N PHE A 79 -12.57 0.77 18.29
CA PHE A 79 -11.86 1.07 17.03
C PHE A 79 -10.96 2.29 17.19
N THR A 80 -9.65 2.08 17.28
CA THR A 80 -8.65 3.17 17.30
C THR A 80 -8.29 3.67 15.89
N GLN A 81 -8.58 2.87 14.86
CA GLN A 81 -8.34 3.20 13.45
C GLN A 81 -9.53 2.78 12.59
N PRO A 82 -10.04 3.64 11.70
CA PRO A 82 -11.13 3.27 10.80
C PRO A 82 -10.65 2.24 9.75
N ILE A 83 -11.61 1.54 9.15
CA ILE A 83 -11.38 0.70 7.99
C ILE A 83 -11.33 1.59 6.76
N LEU A 84 -10.42 1.30 5.83
CA LEU A 84 -10.33 1.98 4.55
C LEU A 84 -11.00 1.12 3.48
N ALA A 85 -12.00 1.65 2.80
CA ALA A 85 -12.75 0.93 1.77
C ALA A 85 -13.09 1.82 0.57
N THR A 86 -13.42 1.19 -0.54
CA THR A 86 -14.03 1.86 -1.69
C THR A 86 -15.52 2.09 -1.44
N ARG A 87 -16.15 2.97 -2.21
CA ARG A 87 -17.59 3.27 -2.04
C ARG A 87 -18.52 2.10 -2.35
N ASP A 88 -18.06 1.09 -3.09
CA ASP A 88 -18.77 -0.18 -3.32
C ASP A 88 -18.49 -1.23 -2.23
N GLY A 89 -17.79 -0.85 -1.16
CA GLY A 89 -17.58 -1.64 0.04
C GLY A 89 -16.38 -2.56 0.02
N VAL A 90 -15.51 -2.52 -0.99
CA VAL A 90 -14.29 -3.36 -1.01
C VAL A 90 -13.24 -2.79 -0.06
N ILE A 91 -12.80 -3.60 0.89
CA ILE A 91 -11.80 -3.23 1.89
C ILE A 91 -10.43 -3.09 1.23
N ILE A 92 -9.77 -1.95 1.47
CA ILE A 92 -8.39 -1.69 1.03
C ILE A 92 -7.43 -1.97 2.18
N ASP A 93 -7.79 -1.53 3.39
CA ASP A 93 -7.03 -1.78 4.61
C ASP A 93 -7.97 -1.98 5.81
N GLY A 94 -7.55 -2.85 6.74
CA GLY A 94 -8.28 -3.15 7.98
C GLY A 94 -9.16 -4.39 7.90
N GLU A 95 -8.92 -5.32 6.98
CA GLU A 95 -9.70 -6.55 6.86
C GLU A 95 -9.75 -7.37 8.16
N HIS A 96 -8.63 -7.50 8.87
CA HIS A 96 -8.61 -8.21 10.15
C HIS A 96 -9.44 -7.49 11.22
N ARG A 97 -9.45 -6.15 11.25
CA ARG A 97 -10.35 -5.36 12.13
C ARG A 97 -11.81 -5.56 11.78
N TRP A 98 -12.14 -5.65 10.49
CA TRP A 98 -13.48 -5.98 10.04
C TRP A 98 -13.92 -7.39 10.46
N ARG A 99 -13.05 -8.41 10.29
CA ARG A 99 -13.32 -9.78 10.74
C ARG A 99 -13.48 -9.86 12.26
N ALA A 100 -12.65 -9.14 13.01
CA ALA A 100 -12.76 -9.05 14.46
C ALA A 100 -14.09 -8.40 14.89
N ALA A 101 -14.52 -7.33 14.21
CA ALA A 101 -15.81 -6.71 14.45
C ALA A 101 -16.99 -7.68 14.22
N GLN A 102 -16.94 -8.46 13.14
CA GLN A 102 -17.95 -9.51 12.90
C GLN A 102 -17.98 -10.56 14.02
N LYS A 103 -16.79 -11.05 14.44
CA LYS A 103 -16.65 -12.01 15.54
C LYS A 103 -17.20 -11.45 16.86
N LEU A 104 -16.99 -10.16 17.13
CA LEU A 104 -17.46 -9.48 18.33
C LEU A 104 -18.92 -9.01 18.25
N GLY A 105 -19.61 -9.20 17.12
CA GLY A 105 -21.02 -8.86 16.95
C GLY A 105 -21.31 -7.38 16.74
N TYR A 106 -20.35 -6.60 16.26
CA TYR A 106 -20.59 -5.22 15.88
C TYR A 106 -21.55 -5.15 14.67
N THR A 107 -22.52 -4.26 14.73
CA THR A 107 -23.45 -4.00 13.61
C THR A 107 -22.96 -2.88 12.72
N GLU A 108 -22.29 -1.88 13.31
CA GLU A 108 -21.72 -0.73 12.61
C GLU A 108 -20.25 -0.53 13.00
N ILE A 109 -19.44 -0.11 12.05
CA ILE A 109 -18.00 0.11 12.23
C ILE A 109 -17.56 1.39 11.56
N PRO A 110 -16.46 2.04 12.04
CA PRO A 110 -15.95 3.26 11.43
C PRO A 110 -15.22 2.96 10.12
N VAL A 111 -15.62 3.62 9.05
CA VAL A 111 -15.07 3.46 7.70
C VAL A 111 -14.72 4.82 7.11
N VAL A 112 -13.61 4.88 6.40
CA VAL A 112 -13.25 5.97 5.50
C VAL A 112 -13.35 5.47 4.08
N PHE A 113 -14.17 6.11 3.26
CA PHE A 113 -14.26 5.79 1.84
C PHE A 113 -13.25 6.57 1.02
N VAL A 114 -12.62 5.89 0.09
CA VAL A 114 -11.68 6.47 -0.87
C VAL A 114 -12.05 6.06 -2.29
N ASP A 115 -11.79 6.98 -3.22
CA ASP A 115 -11.96 6.71 -4.65
C ASP A 115 -10.59 6.30 -5.21
N MET A 116 -10.46 5.02 -5.58
CA MET A 116 -9.25 4.45 -6.16
C MET A 116 -9.60 3.59 -7.37
N SER A 117 -8.77 3.62 -8.41
CA SER A 117 -8.86 2.67 -9.50
C SER A 117 -8.46 1.26 -9.05
N PRO A 118 -8.84 0.19 -9.78
CA PRO A 118 -8.42 -1.17 -9.46
C PRO A 118 -6.90 -1.34 -9.33
N GLU A 119 -6.13 -0.63 -10.16
CA GLU A 119 -4.66 -0.63 -10.13
C GLU A 119 -4.15 0.06 -8.86
N GLN A 120 -4.70 1.24 -8.55
CA GLN A 120 -4.34 1.98 -7.33
C GLN A 120 -4.66 1.19 -6.06
N MET A 121 -5.78 0.45 -6.04
CA MET A 121 -6.13 -0.41 -4.91
C MET A 121 -5.08 -1.50 -4.69
N ARG A 122 -4.65 -2.20 -5.76
CA ARG A 122 -3.63 -3.26 -5.66
C ARG A 122 -2.29 -2.70 -5.18
N ILE A 123 -1.85 -1.60 -5.76
CA ILE A 123 -0.61 -0.91 -5.36
C ILE A 123 -0.69 -0.43 -3.91
N SER A 124 -1.82 0.13 -3.50
CA SER A 124 -2.04 0.58 -2.12
C SER A 124 -1.98 -0.59 -1.14
N THR A 125 -2.62 -1.72 -1.45
CA THR A 125 -2.57 -2.93 -0.64
C THR A 125 -1.13 -3.43 -0.46
N LEU A 126 -0.37 -3.54 -1.55
CA LEU A 126 1.05 -3.95 -1.49
C LEU A 126 1.88 -2.98 -0.65
N ARG A 127 1.70 -1.67 -0.86
CA ARG A 127 2.43 -0.63 -0.13
C ARG A 127 2.17 -0.69 1.37
N HIS A 128 0.92 -0.83 1.78
CA HIS A 128 0.53 -0.94 3.19
C HIS A 128 1.12 -2.20 3.85
N ASN A 129 1.07 -3.33 3.17
CA ASN A 129 1.61 -4.58 3.70
C ASN A 129 3.14 -4.54 3.80
N ARG A 130 3.82 -4.05 2.78
CA ARG A 130 5.27 -3.88 2.79
C ARG A 130 5.74 -2.93 3.89
N ALA A 131 5.02 -1.82 4.11
CA ALA A 131 5.32 -0.88 5.17
C ALA A 131 5.14 -1.47 6.59
N ARG A 132 4.32 -2.52 6.74
CA ARG A 132 4.11 -3.25 8.00
C ARG A 132 5.09 -4.41 8.20
N GLY A 133 5.88 -4.77 7.17
CA GLY A 133 6.82 -5.88 7.23
C GLY A 133 6.19 -7.27 7.15
N SER A 134 4.90 -7.39 6.83
CA SER A 134 4.20 -8.66 6.60
C SER A 134 3.91 -8.83 5.12
N GLU A 135 4.74 -9.57 4.42
CA GLU A 135 4.60 -9.80 2.98
C GLU A 135 4.53 -11.29 2.69
N ASP A 136 3.40 -11.73 2.13
CA ASP A 136 3.27 -13.06 1.53
C ASP A 136 3.79 -12.96 0.08
N ALA A 137 4.92 -13.63 -0.19
CA ALA A 137 5.60 -13.56 -1.48
C ALA A 137 4.75 -14.09 -2.65
N GLU A 138 3.96 -15.14 -2.43
CA GLU A 138 3.07 -15.71 -3.46
C GLU A 138 1.96 -14.72 -3.86
N LEU A 139 1.31 -14.12 -2.85
CA LEU A 139 0.26 -13.15 -3.10
C LEU A 139 0.80 -11.84 -3.69
N THR A 140 1.99 -11.41 -3.27
CA THR A 140 2.70 -10.27 -3.87
C THR A 140 3.00 -10.54 -5.34
N SER A 141 3.53 -11.71 -5.66
CA SER A 141 3.78 -12.16 -7.03
C SER A 141 2.48 -12.19 -7.86
N SER A 142 1.40 -12.73 -7.31
CA SER A 142 0.09 -12.76 -7.97
C SER A 142 -0.44 -11.37 -8.28
N LEU A 143 -0.34 -10.43 -7.33
CA LEU A 143 -0.76 -9.03 -7.53
C LEU A 143 0.07 -8.31 -8.59
N LEU A 144 1.38 -8.54 -8.62
CA LEU A 144 2.26 -7.97 -9.66
C LEU A 144 1.92 -8.51 -11.04
N ARG A 145 1.61 -9.80 -11.16
CA ARG A 145 1.13 -10.39 -12.44
C ARG A 145 -0.22 -9.79 -12.87
N ASP A 146 -1.11 -9.50 -11.94
CA ASP A 146 -2.37 -8.83 -12.27
C ASP A 146 -2.16 -7.39 -12.72
N LEU A 147 -1.22 -6.66 -12.09
CA LEU A 147 -0.83 -5.31 -12.51
C LEU A 147 -0.16 -5.33 -13.89
N GLU A 148 0.63 -6.34 -14.20
CA GLU A 148 1.20 -6.56 -15.54
C GLU A 148 0.11 -6.74 -16.59
N LYS A 149 -0.90 -7.60 -16.35
CA LYS A 149 -2.05 -7.79 -17.23
C LYS A 149 -2.86 -6.52 -17.44
N LEU A 150 -2.93 -5.65 -16.43
CA LEU A 150 -3.59 -4.34 -16.49
C LEU A 150 -2.74 -3.26 -17.16
N GLY A 151 -1.49 -3.59 -17.58
CA GLY A 151 -0.56 -2.61 -18.15
C GLY A 151 -0.05 -1.58 -17.14
N ALA A 152 -0.15 -1.85 -15.84
CA ALA A 152 0.17 -0.94 -14.76
C ALA A 152 1.49 -1.30 -14.04
N LEU A 153 2.31 -2.21 -14.58
CA LEU A 153 3.53 -2.70 -13.93
C LEU A 153 4.56 -1.58 -13.72
N GLU A 154 4.81 -0.74 -14.73
CA GLU A 154 5.75 0.38 -14.62
C GLU A 154 5.30 1.42 -13.56
N TYR A 155 4.00 1.65 -13.48
CA TYR A 155 3.43 2.49 -12.44
C TYR A 155 3.62 1.86 -11.05
N ALA A 156 3.34 0.56 -10.91
CA ALA A 156 3.56 -0.19 -9.67
C ALA A 156 5.03 -0.16 -9.24
N LYS A 157 5.95 -0.36 -10.16
CA LYS A 157 7.39 -0.32 -9.95
C LYS A 157 7.83 1.01 -9.34
N SER A 158 7.41 2.14 -9.94
CA SER A 158 7.69 3.47 -9.42
C SER A 158 7.10 3.71 -8.02
N GLU A 159 5.87 3.28 -7.79
CA GLU A 159 5.13 3.53 -6.55
C GLU A 159 5.56 2.62 -5.38
N LEU A 160 6.09 1.44 -5.67
CA LEU A 160 6.60 0.47 -4.71
C LEU A 160 8.13 0.55 -4.53
N MET A 161 8.80 1.45 -5.27
CA MET A 161 10.26 1.60 -5.27
C MET A 161 10.98 0.27 -5.59
N LEU A 162 10.44 -0.49 -6.56
CA LEU A 162 11.02 -1.73 -7.05
C LEU A 162 11.91 -1.44 -8.28
N ASP A 163 13.01 -2.14 -8.39
CA ASP A 163 13.83 -2.16 -9.60
C ASP A 163 13.46 -3.34 -10.53
N ASP A 164 14.15 -3.45 -11.68
CA ASP A 164 13.88 -4.52 -12.65
C ASP A 164 14.27 -5.90 -12.11
N GLU A 165 15.26 -5.96 -11.22
CA GLU A 165 15.71 -7.20 -10.60
C GLU A 165 14.70 -7.66 -9.55
N ASP A 166 14.18 -6.73 -8.73
CA ASP A 166 13.10 -6.98 -7.77
C ASP A 166 11.86 -7.55 -8.47
N ILE A 167 11.42 -6.89 -9.55
CA ILE A 167 10.25 -7.33 -10.33
C ILE A 167 10.50 -8.72 -10.93
N LYS A 168 11.66 -8.94 -11.53
CA LYS A 168 12.01 -10.24 -12.10
C LYS A 168 12.04 -11.34 -11.03
N PHE A 169 12.58 -11.04 -9.86
CA PHE A 169 12.61 -11.97 -8.73
C PHE A 169 11.20 -12.31 -8.25
N LEU A 170 10.34 -11.29 -8.05
CA LEU A 170 8.97 -11.46 -7.56
C LEU A 170 8.04 -12.12 -8.60
N LEU A 171 8.30 -11.93 -9.90
CA LEU A 171 7.52 -12.56 -10.98
C LEU A 171 8.04 -13.97 -11.34
N THR A 172 9.28 -14.31 -10.95
CA THR A 172 9.78 -15.67 -11.11
C THR A 172 9.06 -16.56 -10.10
N ASP A 173 8.57 -17.72 -10.52
CA ASP A 173 7.96 -18.69 -9.60
C ASP A 173 9.03 -19.17 -8.60
N VAL A 174 9.08 -18.53 -7.46
CA VAL A 174 9.77 -19.03 -6.29
C VAL A 174 8.89 -20.14 -5.70
N THR A 175 8.85 -21.28 -6.36
CA THR A 175 8.45 -22.51 -5.68
C THR A 175 9.54 -22.76 -4.66
N ALA A 176 9.24 -22.60 -3.37
CA ALA A 176 10.15 -22.99 -2.31
C ALA A 176 10.62 -24.43 -2.63
N PRO A 177 11.94 -24.71 -2.58
CA PRO A 177 12.41 -26.07 -2.78
C PRO A 177 11.62 -26.98 -1.85
N GLU A 178 11.14 -28.12 -2.36
CA GLU A 178 10.34 -29.10 -1.63
C GLU A 178 10.95 -29.50 -0.26
N ALA A 179 12.27 -29.35 -0.14
CA ALA A 179 13.05 -29.54 1.09
C ALA A 179 12.78 -28.51 2.20
N LEU A 180 12.19 -27.33 1.91
CA LEU A 180 11.92 -26.28 2.87
C LEU A 180 10.40 -26.12 3.17
N ALA A 181 9.55 -26.85 2.50
CA ALA A 181 8.11 -26.79 2.68
C ALA A 181 7.61 -27.32 4.04
N GLY A 182 8.50 -27.89 4.87
CA GLY A 182 8.19 -28.48 6.18
C GLY A 182 8.76 -27.76 7.40
N GLU A 183 9.56 -26.71 7.22
CA GLU A 183 10.12 -25.99 8.36
C GLU A 183 9.43 -24.62 8.56
N SER A 184 8.73 -24.52 9.67
CA SER A 184 8.18 -23.25 10.15
C SER A 184 9.33 -22.31 10.53
N PHE A 185 9.60 -21.30 9.72
CA PHE A 185 10.57 -20.23 9.99
C PHE A 185 10.15 -19.28 11.12
N SER A 186 9.08 -19.59 11.85
CA SER A 186 8.57 -18.76 12.95
C SER A 186 9.45 -18.76 14.21
N ASN A 187 10.53 -19.56 14.27
CA ASN A 187 11.39 -19.69 15.46
C ASN A 187 12.79 -19.08 15.33
N ALA A 188 13.06 -18.21 14.36
CA ALA A 188 14.39 -17.67 14.10
C ALA A 188 14.60 -16.19 14.45
N TRP A 189 13.66 -15.56 15.17
CA TRP A 189 13.82 -14.18 15.70
C TRP A 189 13.27 -14.07 17.11
#